data_7c30e4157247023d4b5f4c20e5c7404d
#
_entry.id   7c30e4157247023d4b5f4c20e5c7404d
#
_cell.length_a   1.000
_cell.length_b   1.000
_cell.length_c   1.000
_cell.angle_alpha   90.00
_cell.angle_beta   90.00
_cell.angle_gamma   90.00
#
_symmetry.space_group_name_H-M   'P 1'
#
loop_
_entity.id
_entity.type
_entity.pdbx_description
1 polymer ?
#
loop_
_entity_poly.entity_id
_entity_poly.type
_entity_poly.pdbx_seq_one_letter_code
_entity_poly.pdbx_strand_id
1 'polypeptide(L)'
;MIEQLKKNIEEAWENRSLLENFSTQEAIRSIIEELDKGRLRVAEPKEDGWQVNDWIKKAVILYFPIQKMETLEAGPMEFHDKMKLKRNYADLGVRVVPHAIARYGAFLASNVIMMPSYVNIGAYVDNGTMIDTWASVGSCAQVGKNCHVSGGAGIGGVLEPLQAGPVIIEDNCFIGARSEIAEGVLVEKG
;
A
#
# COMPACT_ATOMS: atom_id res chain seq x y z
N MET A 1 -3.63 -13.98 -17.89
CA MET A 1 -3.27 -12.56 -17.72
C MET A 1 -2.32 -12.36 -16.52
N ILE A 2 -2.68 -12.74 -15.30
CA ILE A 2 -1.83 -12.56 -14.09
C ILE A 2 -0.49 -13.29 -14.22
N GLU A 3 -0.47 -14.54 -14.67
CA GLU A 3 0.78 -15.29 -14.85
C GLU A 3 1.78 -14.62 -15.80
N GLN A 4 1.28 -13.96 -16.85
CA GLN A 4 2.16 -13.22 -17.77
C GLN A 4 2.71 -11.96 -17.11
N LEU A 5 1.90 -11.24 -16.31
CA LEU A 5 2.38 -10.09 -15.54
C LEU A 5 3.46 -10.52 -14.55
N LYS A 6 3.22 -11.61 -13.81
CA LYS A 6 4.19 -12.18 -12.86
C LYS A 6 5.51 -12.52 -13.56
N LYS A 7 5.45 -13.20 -14.70
CA LYS A 7 6.65 -13.53 -15.48
C LYS A 7 7.43 -12.29 -15.87
N ASN A 8 6.76 -11.25 -16.39
CA ASN A 8 7.41 -9.99 -16.78
C ASN A 8 8.10 -9.32 -15.58
N ILE A 9 7.48 -9.36 -14.41
CA ILE A 9 8.06 -8.79 -13.18
C ILE A 9 9.30 -9.57 -12.74
N GLU A 10 9.24 -10.89 -12.71
CA GLU A 10 10.39 -11.72 -12.31
C GLU A 10 11.56 -11.53 -13.28
N GLU A 11 11.30 -11.48 -14.59
CA GLU A 11 12.34 -11.19 -15.60
C GLU A 11 12.96 -9.79 -15.39
N ALA A 12 12.15 -8.77 -15.15
CA ALA A 12 12.63 -7.40 -14.89
C ALA A 12 13.34 -7.28 -13.53
N TRP A 13 12.96 -8.12 -12.56
CA TRP A 13 13.66 -8.18 -11.28
C TRP A 13 15.09 -8.68 -11.44
N GLU A 14 15.31 -9.74 -12.21
CA GLU A 14 16.63 -10.31 -12.50
C GLU A 14 17.45 -9.44 -13.49
N ASN A 15 16.77 -8.79 -14.43
CA ASN A 15 17.43 -7.93 -15.43
C ASN A 15 16.80 -6.55 -15.49
N ARG A 16 17.36 -5.60 -14.75
CA ARG A 16 16.88 -4.21 -14.65
C ARG A 16 16.93 -3.43 -15.95
N SER A 17 17.71 -3.86 -16.96
CA SER A 17 17.69 -3.20 -18.27
C SER A 17 16.35 -3.30 -18.99
N LEU A 18 15.54 -4.30 -18.64
CA LEU A 18 14.18 -4.46 -19.17
C LEU A 18 13.22 -3.33 -18.74
N LEU A 19 13.58 -2.53 -17.73
CA LEU A 19 12.80 -1.35 -17.33
C LEU A 19 12.78 -0.24 -18.41
N GLU A 20 13.65 -0.30 -19.38
CA GLU A 20 13.63 0.61 -20.53
C GLU A 20 12.54 0.21 -21.54
N ASN A 21 12.06 -1.03 -21.51
CA ASN A 21 11.04 -1.53 -22.42
C ASN A 21 9.65 -1.05 -22.03
N PHE A 22 8.94 -0.49 -23.00
CA PHE A 22 7.56 -0.01 -22.79
C PHE A 22 6.63 -1.10 -22.25
N SER A 23 6.69 -2.32 -22.81
CA SER A 23 5.84 -3.45 -22.36
C SER A 23 6.07 -3.84 -20.90
N THR A 24 7.32 -3.79 -20.43
CA THR A 24 7.67 -4.03 -19.03
C THR A 24 7.11 -2.95 -18.11
N GLN A 25 7.27 -1.68 -18.52
CA GLN A 25 6.72 -0.56 -17.75
C GLN A 25 5.19 -0.61 -17.66
N GLU A 26 4.51 -0.98 -18.74
CA GLU A 26 3.04 -1.14 -18.73
C GLU A 26 2.59 -2.32 -17.85
N ALA A 27 3.33 -3.43 -17.85
CA ALA A 27 3.05 -4.53 -16.93
C ALA A 27 3.18 -4.09 -15.46
N ILE A 28 4.23 -3.34 -15.11
CA ILE A 28 4.41 -2.79 -13.77
C ILE A 28 3.25 -1.84 -13.42
N ARG A 29 2.92 -0.88 -14.29
CA ARG A 29 1.82 0.08 -14.06
C ARG A 29 0.47 -0.62 -13.88
N SER A 30 0.21 -1.66 -14.66
CA SER A 30 -1.01 -2.46 -14.54
C SER A 30 -1.12 -3.12 -13.16
N ILE A 31 -0.02 -3.63 -12.61
CA ILE A 31 -0.02 -4.24 -11.28
C ILE A 31 -0.29 -3.19 -10.20
N ILE A 32 0.32 -2.00 -10.31
CA ILE A 32 0.06 -0.92 -9.36
C ILE A 32 -1.41 -0.46 -9.42
N GLU A 33 -2.01 -0.43 -10.61
CA GLU A 33 -3.44 -0.15 -10.76
C GLU A 33 -4.32 -1.22 -10.13
N GLU A 34 -3.98 -2.50 -10.28
CA GLU A 34 -4.71 -3.60 -9.64
C GLU A 34 -4.61 -3.53 -8.11
N LEU A 35 -3.44 -3.16 -7.57
CA LEU A 35 -3.24 -2.88 -6.14
C LEU A 35 -4.10 -1.69 -5.70
N ASP A 36 -4.07 -0.58 -6.44
CA ASP A 36 -4.84 0.64 -6.12
C ASP A 36 -6.34 0.38 -6.04
N LYS A 37 -6.83 -0.54 -6.86
CA LYS A 37 -8.23 -0.98 -6.91
C LYS A 37 -8.57 -2.15 -5.99
N GLY A 38 -7.59 -2.69 -5.25
CA GLY A 38 -7.77 -3.82 -4.34
C GLY A 38 -8.06 -5.16 -5.02
N ARG A 39 -7.81 -5.27 -6.33
CA ARG A 39 -8.00 -6.53 -7.10
C ARG A 39 -6.80 -7.47 -7.02
N LEU A 40 -5.63 -6.92 -6.66
CA LEU A 40 -4.45 -7.66 -6.22
C LEU A 40 -4.07 -7.24 -4.80
N ARG A 41 -3.48 -8.16 -4.06
CA ARG A 41 -2.97 -7.90 -2.71
C ARG A 41 -1.56 -8.47 -2.54
N VAL A 42 -0.73 -7.77 -1.79
CA VAL A 42 0.62 -8.26 -1.42
C VAL A 42 0.54 -9.49 -0.51
N ALA A 43 -0.44 -9.53 0.38
CA ALA A 43 -0.80 -10.75 1.08
C ALA A 43 -2.32 -10.91 1.13
N GLU A 44 -2.78 -12.14 1.00
CA GLU A 44 -4.20 -12.46 0.98
C GLU A 44 -4.52 -13.65 1.90
N PRO A 45 -5.69 -13.65 2.55
CA PRO A 45 -6.09 -14.76 3.40
C PRO A 45 -6.38 -16.01 2.57
N LYS A 46 -5.96 -17.17 3.07
CA LYS A 46 -6.26 -18.51 2.55
C LYS A 46 -6.80 -19.38 3.69
N GLU A 47 -7.25 -20.59 3.36
CA GLU A 47 -7.78 -21.54 4.38
C GLU A 47 -6.77 -21.83 5.48
N ASP A 48 -5.48 -21.95 5.12
CA ASP A 48 -4.38 -22.30 6.03
C ASP A 48 -3.57 -21.08 6.52
N GLY A 49 -4.12 -19.86 6.44
CA GLY A 49 -3.44 -18.64 6.91
C GLY A 49 -3.29 -17.59 5.82
N TRP A 50 -2.12 -16.96 5.72
CA TRP A 50 -1.87 -15.86 4.79
C TRP A 50 -0.86 -16.25 3.72
N GLN A 51 -1.22 -16.03 2.47
CA GLN A 51 -0.32 -16.19 1.32
C GLN A 51 0.32 -14.85 0.97
N VAL A 52 1.65 -14.78 1.03
CA VAL A 52 2.41 -13.61 0.57
C VAL A 52 2.76 -13.74 -0.92
N ASN A 53 2.48 -12.71 -1.68
CA ASN A 53 2.74 -12.61 -3.12
C ASN A 53 4.03 -11.79 -3.36
N ASP A 54 5.20 -12.40 -3.19
CA ASP A 54 6.50 -11.71 -3.28
C ASP A 54 6.72 -10.97 -4.60
N TRP A 55 6.24 -11.53 -5.70
CA TRP A 55 6.35 -10.92 -7.01
C TRP A 55 5.63 -9.56 -7.10
N ILE A 56 4.57 -9.34 -6.30
CA ILE A 56 3.88 -8.05 -6.22
C ILE A 56 4.74 -7.03 -5.49
N LYS A 57 5.43 -7.41 -4.41
CA LYS A 57 6.40 -6.52 -3.74
C LYS A 57 7.51 -6.10 -4.69
N LYS A 58 8.03 -7.05 -5.50
CA LYS A 58 9.00 -6.74 -6.56
C LYS A 58 8.45 -5.71 -7.55
N ALA A 59 7.18 -5.87 -7.99
CA ALA A 59 6.53 -4.90 -8.87
C ALA A 59 6.45 -3.50 -8.25
N VAL A 60 6.12 -3.38 -6.97
CA VAL A 60 6.10 -2.11 -6.25
C VAL A 60 7.50 -1.47 -6.25
N ILE A 61 8.56 -2.23 -5.98
CA ILE A 61 9.94 -1.71 -6.03
C ILE A 61 10.32 -1.27 -7.44
N LEU A 62 9.96 -2.07 -8.46
CA LEU A 62 10.23 -1.75 -9.87
C LEU A 62 9.46 -0.53 -10.38
N TYR A 63 8.39 -0.15 -9.70
CA TYR A 63 7.61 1.03 -10.06
C TYR A 63 8.38 2.34 -9.80
N PHE A 64 9.20 2.43 -8.73
CA PHE A 64 9.94 3.64 -8.39
C PHE A 64 10.90 4.12 -9.49
N PRO A 65 11.78 3.28 -10.06
CA PRO A 65 12.72 3.73 -11.08
C PRO A 65 12.07 4.14 -12.41
N ILE A 66 10.87 3.67 -12.73
CA ILE A 66 10.17 4.04 -13.96
C ILE A 66 9.32 5.31 -13.83
N GLN A 67 9.26 5.91 -12.63
CA GLN A 67 8.58 7.17 -12.38
C GLN A 67 9.57 8.33 -12.41
N LYS A 68 9.09 9.50 -12.86
CA LYS A 68 9.86 10.75 -12.90
C LYS A 68 9.48 11.64 -11.71
N MET A 69 10.43 12.43 -11.24
CA MET A 69 10.18 13.47 -10.24
C MET A 69 9.25 14.53 -10.84
N GLU A 70 8.21 14.88 -10.12
CA GLU A 70 7.23 15.91 -10.49
C GLU A 70 6.95 16.81 -9.30
N THR A 71 6.75 18.09 -9.54
CA THR A 71 6.31 19.04 -8.52
C THR A 71 4.78 19.11 -8.54
N LEU A 72 4.19 18.98 -7.37
CA LEU A 72 2.75 19.11 -7.14
C LEU A 72 2.48 20.28 -6.21
N GLU A 73 1.80 21.30 -6.72
CA GLU A 73 1.30 22.42 -5.91
C GLU A 73 -0.08 22.08 -5.35
N ALA A 74 -0.28 22.31 -4.07
CA ALA A 74 -1.54 22.07 -3.37
C ALA A 74 -1.86 23.23 -2.42
N GLY A 75 -2.40 24.33 -2.98
CA GLY A 75 -2.60 25.58 -2.25
C GLY A 75 -1.29 26.15 -1.76
N PRO A 76 -1.11 26.35 -0.44
CA PRO A 76 0.15 26.87 0.11
C PRO A 76 1.25 25.82 0.27
N MET A 77 0.98 24.55 -0.06
CA MET A 77 1.93 23.45 0.06
C MET A 77 2.49 23.05 -1.30
N GLU A 78 3.75 22.67 -1.31
CA GLU A 78 4.43 22.10 -2.47
C GLU A 78 5.00 20.73 -2.10
N PHE A 79 4.89 19.78 -3.03
CA PHE A 79 5.51 18.46 -2.92
C PHE A 79 6.37 18.22 -4.15
N HIS A 80 7.48 17.51 -4.00
CA HIS A 80 8.35 17.12 -5.09
C HIS A 80 8.69 15.63 -4.96
N ASP A 81 7.93 14.77 -5.65
CA ASP A 81 8.07 13.31 -5.55
C ASP A 81 7.77 12.67 -6.91
N LYS A 82 8.18 11.43 -7.04
CA LYS A 82 7.87 10.61 -8.21
C LYS A 82 6.60 9.78 -8.07
N MET A 83 6.07 9.64 -6.84
CA MET A 83 4.91 8.80 -6.57
C MET A 83 3.63 9.63 -6.61
N LYS A 84 2.69 9.21 -7.44
CA LYS A 84 1.36 9.83 -7.48
C LYS A 84 0.63 9.66 -6.16
N LEU A 85 -0.19 10.63 -5.82
CA LEU A 85 -1.12 10.53 -4.69
C LEU A 85 -2.44 9.92 -5.14
N LYS A 86 -3.07 9.17 -4.23
CA LYS A 86 -4.44 8.70 -4.40
C LYS A 86 -5.41 9.87 -4.44
N ARG A 87 -6.45 9.73 -5.24
CA ARG A 87 -7.49 10.77 -5.48
C ARG A 87 -8.88 10.15 -5.49
N ASN A 88 -9.89 10.99 -5.72
CA ASN A 88 -11.30 10.59 -5.89
C ASN A 88 -11.89 9.90 -4.64
N TYR A 89 -11.51 10.37 -3.46
CA TYR A 89 -11.93 9.78 -2.19
C TYR A 89 -13.46 9.78 -2.01
N ALA A 90 -14.17 10.77 -2.53
CA ALA A 90 -15.64 10.82 -2.48
C ALA A 90 -16.26 9.63 -3.22
N ASP A 91 -15.78 9.33 -4.42
CA ASP A 91 -16.24 8.19 -5.23
C ASP A 91 -15.90 6.83 -4.60
N LEU A 92 -14.79 6.79 -3.86
CA LEU A 92 -14.37 5.61 -3.09
C LEU A 92 -15.16 5.43 -1.79
N GLY A 93 -15.94 6.43 -1.37
CA GLY A 93 -16.63 6.41 -0.08
C GLY A 93 -15.67 6.50 1.11
N VAL A 94 -14.51 7.16 0.93
CA VAL A 94 -13.46 7.30 1.95
C VAL A 94 -13.47 8.72 2.51
N ARG A 95 -13.50 8.85 3.84
CA ARG A 95 -13.35 10.15 4.50
C ARG A 95 -11.87 10.44 4.74
N VAL A 96 -11.38 11.55 4.19
CA VAL A 96 -9.99 11.97 4.33
C VAL A 96 -9.94 13.38 4.93
N VAL A 97 -9.34 13.48 6.10
CA VAL A 97 -9.17 14.77 6.80
C VAL A 97 -7.90 15.43 6.28
N PRO A 98 -7.90 16.74 5.97
CA PRO A 98 -6.66 17.42 5.62
C PRO A 98 -5.65 17.32 6.77
N HIS A 99 -4.47 16.99 6.55
CA HIS A 99 -3.65 16.74 5.37
C HIS A 99 -3.21 15.26 5.30
N ALA A 100 -4.18 14.35 5.44
CA ALA A 100 -3.87 12.92 5.27
C ALA A 100 -3.45 12.63 3.83
N ILE A 101 -2.52 11.70 3.66
CA ILE A 101 -1.97 11.30 2.36
C ILE A 101 -2.03 9.79 2.21
N ALA A 102 -2.58 9.32 1.10
CA ALA A 102 -2.35 7.97 0.61
C ALA A 102 -1.64 8.03 -0.75
N ARG A 103 -0.63 7.19 -0.95
CA ARG A 103 0.01 7.04 -2.26
C ARG A 103 -0.88 6.22 -3.20
N TYR A 104 -0.83 6.54 -4.49
CA TYR A 104 -1.42 5.70 -5.53
C TYR A 104 -0.81 4.29 -5.47
N GLY A 105 -1.64 3.26 -5.62
CA GLY A 105 -1.26 1.87 -5.38
C GLY A 105 -1.52 1.38 -3.95
N ALA A 106 -2.01 2.25 -3.06
CA ALA A 106 -2.62 1.85 -1.81
C ALA A 106 -4.13 1.65 -2.01
N PHE A 107 -4.69 0.55 -1.52
CA PHE A 107 -6.13 0.33 -1.53
C PHE A 107 -6.77 0.83 -0.23
N LEU A 108 -7.83 1.61 -0.37
CA LEU A 108 -8.69 2.04 0.72
C LEU A 108 -10.11 1.62 0.37
N ALA A 109 -10.69 0.73 1.16
CA ALA A 109 -12.08 0.32 1.00
C ALA A 109 -13.05 1.44 1.41
N SER A 110 -14.31 1.29 1.04
CA SER A 110 -15.36 2.23 1.47
C SER A 110 -15.46 2.31 3.00
N ASN A 111 -15.93 3.45 3.51
CA ASN A 111 -16.04 3.76 4.95
C ASN A 111 -14.70 3.78 5.72
N VAL A 112 -13.57 3.71 5.05
CA VAL A 112 -12.28 4.02 5.69
C VAL A 112 -12.23 5.50 6.06
N ILE A 113 -11.69 5.79 7.23
CA ILE A 113 -11.45 7.15 7.72
C ILE A 113 -9.94 7.34 7.88
N MET A 114 -9.41 8.33 7.19
CA MET A 114 -8.04 8.81 7.41
C MET A 114 -8.11 10.17 8.12
N MET A 115 -7.74 10.19 9.39
CA MET A 115 -7.35 11.42 10.05
C MET A 115 -6.02 11.89 9.44
N PRO A 116 -5.43 13.05 9.80
CA PRO A 116 -4.12 13.45 9.29
C PRO A 116 -3.08 12.35 9.49
N SER A 117 -2.93 11.47 8.52
CA SER A 117 -2.21 10.20 8.59
C SER A 117 -1.60 9.85 7.24
N TYR A 118 -0.84 8.77 7.17
CA TYR A 118 -0.15 8.37 5.95
C TYR A 118 -0.38 6.90 5.63
N VAL A 119 -0.71 6.60 4.36
CA VAL A 119 -0.82 5.22 3.85
C VAL A 119 0.08 5.06 2.63
N ASN A 120 1.04 4.14 2.72
CA ASN A 120 2.04 3.95 1.68
C ASN A 120 1.54 3.00 0.57
N ILE A 121 2.24 3.03 -0.57
CA ILE A 121 1.97 2.19 -1.75
C ILE A 121 1.96 0.69 -1.38
N GLY A 122 1.08 -0.06 -2.03
CA GLY A 122 0.93 -1.50 -1.80
C GLY A 122 0.15 -1.87 -0.53
N ALA A 123 -0.11 -0.91 0.35
CA ALA A 123 -0.94 -1.14 1.54
C ALA A 123 -2.40 -1.43 1.15
N TYR A 124 -3.05 -2.25 1.94
CA TYR A 124 -4.46 -2.58 1.83
C TYR A 124 -5.15 -2.25 3.15
N VAL A 125 -6.13 -1.36 3.11
CA VAL A 125 -6.94 -0.98 4.28
C VAL A 125 -8.40 -1.29 3.98
N ASP A 126 -8.97 -2.20 4.75
CA ASP A 126 -10.32 -2.71 4.52
C ASP A 126 -11.41 -1.83 5.17
N ASN A 127 -12.66 -2.16 4.83
CA ASN A 127 -13.87 -1.40 5.15
C ASN A 127 -14.01 -1.06 6.64
N GLY A 128 -14.44 0.16 6.92
CA GLY A 128 -14.77 0.61 8.27
C GLY A 128 -13.56 0.88 9.18
N THR A 129 -12.35 0.73 8.68
CA THR A 129 -11.12 0.96 9.43
C THR A 129 -10.79 2.45 9.53
N MET A 130 -10.33 2.87 10.72
CA MET A 130 -9.82 4.21 10.96
C MET A 130 -8.30 4.20 11.10
N ILE A 131 -7.65 5.07 10.34
CA ILE A 131 -6.23 5.43 10.50
C ILE A 131 -6.20 6.80 11.16
N ASP A 132 -5.86 6.83 12.45
CA ASP A 132 -5.99 8.02 13.29
C ASP A 132 -4.82 8.98 13.12
N THR A 133 -4.88 10.11 13.83
CA THR A 133 -3.96 11.25 13.69
C THR A 133 -2.51 10.84 13.88
N TRP A 134 -1.68 11.16 12.88
CA TRP A 134 -0.24 10.85 12.83
C TRP A 134 0.10 9.35 12.82
N ALA A 135 -0.89 8.47 12.66
CA ALA A 135 -0.62 7.07 12.39
C ALA A 135 -0.11 6.87 10.96
N SER A 136 0.69 5.85 10.75
CA SER A 136 1.19 5.47 9.43
C SER A 136 0.93 4.00 9.14
N VAL A 137 0.51 3.71 7.90
CA VAL A 137 0.44 2.36 7.35
C VAL A 137 1.56 2.21 6.33
N GLY A 138 2.54 1.40 6.67
CA GLY A 138 3.73 1.18 5.87
C GLY A 138 3.44 0.47 4.54
N SER A 139 4.44 0.47 3.66
CA SER A 139 4.32 -0.15 2.34
C SER A 139 3.92 -1.62 2.44
N CYS A 140 2.94 -2.02 1.63
CA CYS A 140 2.45 -3.39 1.53
C CYS A 140 1.76 -3.97 2.77
N ALA A 141 1.61 -3.22 3.86
CA ALA A 141 0.90 -3.66 5.05
C ALA A 141 -0.58 -3.96 4.75
N GLN A 142 -1.15 -4.93 5.42
CA GLN A 142 -2.53 -5.38 5.26
C GLN A 142 -3.31 -5.09 6.53
N VAL A 143 -4.35 -4.28 6.46
CA VAL A 143 -5.20 -3.95 7.60
C VAL A 143 -6.63 -4.38 7.29
N GLY A 144 -7.19 -5.20 8.15
CA GLY A 144 -8.52 -5.78 8.03
C GLY A 144 -9.65 -4.78 8.28
N LYS A 145 -10.86 -5.31 8.40
CA LYS A 145 -12.10 -4.54 8.58
C LYS A 145 -12.25 -4.04 10.01
N ASN A 146 -12.91 -2.89 10.16
CA ASN A 146 -13.31 -2.34 11.45
C ASN A 146 -12.16 -2.22 12.46
N CYS A 147 -10.94 -2.02 11.98
CA CYS A 147 -9.78 -1.79 12.83
C CYS A 147 -9.67 -0.32 13.22
N HIS A 148 -9.00 -0.08 14.34
CA HIS A 148 -8.61 1.27 14.75
C HIS A 148 -7.09 1.30 14.94
N VAL A 149 -6.40 1.97 14.03
CA VAL A 149 -4.97 2.27 14.16
C VAL A 149 -4.86 3.64 14.83
N SER A 150 -4.61 3.64 16.15
CA SER A 150 -4.71 4.84 16.98
C SER A 150 -3.60 5.84 16.70
N GLY A 151 -3.75 7.05 17.26
CA GLY A 151 -2.89 8.18 17.00
C GLY A 151 -1.40 7.90 17.19
N GLY A 152 -0.62 8.20 16.15
CA GLY A 152 0.83 8.00 16.15
C GLY A 152 1.30 6.54 16.15
N ALA A 153 0.40 5.57 15.96
CA ALA A 153 0.81 4.18 15.79
C ALA A 153 1.51 3.98 14.44
N GLY A 154 2.57 3.19 14.42
CA GLY A 154 3.33 2.83 13.24
C GLY A 154 3.05 1.39 12.82
N ILE A 155 2.57 1.19 11.58
CA ILE A 155 2.47 -0.12 10.96
C ILE A 155 3.62 -0.25 9.97
N GLY A 156 4.56 -1.18 10.22
CA GLY A 156 5.80 -1.32 9.50
C GLY A 156 5.63 -1.61 8.01
N GLY A 157 6.57 -1.15 7.22
CA GLY A 157 6.66 -1.40 5.78
C GLY A 157 7.70 -2.45 5.45
N VAL A 158 7.69 -3.02 4.24
CA VAL A 158 8.53 -4.17 3.86
C VAL A 158 9.45 -3.92 2.67
N LEU A 159 9.57 -2.68 2.21
CA LEU A 159 10.32 -2.39 0.98
C LEU A 159 11.78 -1.96 1.22
N GLU A 160 12.11 -1.39 2.37
CA GLU A 160 13.44 -0.83 2.66
C GLU A 160 13.91 -1.16 4.08
N PRO A 161 14.64 -2.26 4.25
CA PRO A 161 15.00 -3.29 3.29
C PRO A 161 13.81 -4.17 2.90
N LEU A 162 13.93 -4.88 1.77
CA LEU A 162 12.90 -5.82 1.33
C LEU A 162 12.77 -6.96 2.36
N GLN A 163 11.67 -6.97 3.07
CA GLN A 163 11.36 -7.98 4.07
C GLN A 163 10.48 -9.10 3.48
N ALA A 164 10.55 -10.30 4.06
CA ALA A 164 9.82 -11.46 3.58
C ALA A 164 8.31 -11.31 3.76
N GLY A 165 7.85 -10.90 4.95
CA GLY A 165 6.43 -10.79 5.28
C GLY A 165 5.98 -9.35 5.51
N PRO A 166 4.84 -8.92 4.95
CA PRO A 166 4.22 -7.66 5.36
C PRO A 166 3.64 -7.78 6.78
N VAL A 167 3.39 -6.63 7.40
CA VAL A 167 2.53 -6.59 8.58
C VAL A 167 1.11 -6.93 8.15
N ILE A 168 0.45 -7.79 8.92
CA ILE A 168 -0.94 -8.16 8.74
C ILE A 168 -1.69 -7.89 10.03
N ILE A 169 -2.73 -7.07 9.96
CA ILE A 169 -3.66 -6.82 11.04
C ILE A 169 -5.02 -7.34 10.57
N GLU A 170 -5.54 -8.36 11.25
CA GLU A 170 -6.82 -8.95 10.91
C GLU A 170 -8.00 -8.07 11.36
N ASP A 171 -9.23 -8.53 11.15
CA ASP A 171 -10.43 -7.75 11.40
C ASP A 171 -10.64 -7.42 12.88
N ASN A 172 -11.28 -6.29 13.17
CA ASN A 172 -11.71 -5.82 14.48
C ASN A 172 -10.59 -5.56 15.51
N CYS A 173 -9.37 -5.33 15.04
CA CYS A 173 -8.23 -5.05 15.91
C CYS A 173 -8.19 -3.58 16.35
N PHE A 174 -7.75 -3.37 17.59
CA PHE A 174 -7.44 -2.06 18.13
C PHE A 174 -5.92 -1.95 18.40
N ILE A 175 -5.24 -1.10 17.64
CA ILE A 175 -3.81 -0.83 17.83
C ILE A 175 -3.68 0.44 18.68
N GLY A 176 -3.11 0.29 19.87
CA GLY A 176 -2.97 1.39 20.83
C GLY A 176 -2.13 2.54 20.30
N ALA A 177 -2.39 3.74 20.82
CA ALA A 177 -1.66 4.94 20.39
C ALA A 177 -0.14 4.77 20.60
N ARG A 178 0.64 5.20 19.59
CA ARG A 178 2.11 5.14 19.54
C ARG A 178 2.71 3.72 19.65
N SER A 179 1.90 2.69 19.43
CA SER A 179 2.42 1.33 19.25
C SER A 179 3.15 1.22 17.92
N GLU A 180 4.16 0.37 17.87
CA GLU A 180 4.87 0.00 16.63
C GLU A 180 4.65 -1.49 16.37
N ILE A 181 4.14 -1.81 15.17
CA ILE A 181 3.97 -3.18 14.70
C ILE A 181 5.02 -3.41 13.62
N ALA A 182 6.04 -4.19 13.96
CA ALA A 182 7.17 -4.44 13.08
C ALA A 182 6.80 -5.37 11.90
N GLU A 183 7.65 -5.38 10.89
CA GLU A 183 7.51 -6.19 9.67
C GLU A 183 7.32 -7.67 10.01
N GLY A 184 6.45 -8.34 9.26
CA GLY A 184 6.18 -9.78 9.40
C GLY A 184 5.32 -10.15 10.60
N VAL A 185 4.90 -9.20 11.43
CA VAL A 185 3.98 -9.46 12.54
C VAL A 185 2.56 -9.65 12.01
N LEU A 186 1.92 -10.71 12.48
CA LEU A 186 0.49 -10.96 12.33
C LEU A 186 -0.22 -10.62 13.65
N VAL A 187 -1.14 -9.66 13.60
CA VAL A 187 -2.08 -9.39 14.69
C VAL A 187 -3.39 -10.06 14.33
N GLU A 188 -3.73 -11.11 15.09
CA GLU A 188 -4.96 -11.87 14.88
C GLU A 188 -6.20 -11.05 15.25
N LYS A 189 -7.33 -11.43 14.66
CA LYS A 189 -8.64 -10.78 14.90
C LYS A 189 -9.05 -10.79 16.37
N GLY A 190 -9.64 -9.69 16.84
CA GLY A 190 -10.12 -9.61 18.22
C GLY A 190 -10.58 -8.23 18.62
#